data_b766e81ad88a2d4afb60f8f5baa255f7
#
_entry.id   b766e81ad88a2d4afb60f8f5baa255f7
#
_cell.length_a   1.000
_cell.length_b   1.000
_cell.length_c   1.000
_cell.angle_alpha   90.00
_cell.angle_beta   90.00
_cell.angle_gamma   90.00
#
_symmetry.space_group_name_H-M   'P 1'
#
loop_
_entity.id
_entity.type
_entity.pdbx_description
1 polymer ?
#
loop_
_entity_poly.entity_id
_entity_poly.type
_entity_poly.pdbx_seq_one_letter_code
_entity_poly.pdbx_strand_id
1 'polypeptide(L)'
;MCIRDSLIVITSLDFNGPHYDQWPPSHHTQILPPRDSEMADSQQRQYAADVIATFMARAYRRPVNGDEVKQVLTLYDTLRGRHPSLEETMQEVLAGVLISPSFLYLAEPRTSSRKRQPLSSHELASRLSYFLWLSLIHISEPTRPY
;
A
#
# COMPACT_ATOMS: atom_id res chain seq x y z
N MET A 1 18.75 -13.77 -53.47
CA MET A 1 17.39 -13.89 -52.87
C MET A 1 17.32 -12.86 -51.75
N CYS A 2 16.79 -11.66 -52.07
CA CYS A 2 16.71 -10.58 -51.09
C CYS A 2 15.53 -10.88 -50.14
N ILE A 3 15.86 -11.09 -48.86
CA ILE A 3 14.87 -11.11 -47.79
C ILE A 3 14.45 -9.63 -47.65
N ARG A 4 13.22 -9.29 -48.09
CA ARG A 4 12.60 -8.01 -47.72
C ARG A 4 12.28 -8.07 -46.25
N ASP A 5 13.01 -7.33 -45.45
CA ASP A 5 12.64 -7.10 -44.07
C ASP A 5 11.26 -6.43 -44.05
N SER A 6 10.27 -7.17 -43.55
CA SER A 6 8.91 -6.66 -43.34
C SER A 6 8.95 -5.69 -42.17
N LEU A 7 8.90 -4.41 -42.44
CA LEU A 7 8.83 -3.37 -41.40
C LEU A 7 7.38 -3.34 -40.92
N ILE A 8 7.18 -3.74 -39.65
CA ILE A 8 5.87 -3.57 -38.98
C ILE A 8 5.88 -2.19 -38.35
N VAL A 9 5.05 -1.30 -38.85
CA VAL A 9 4.87 0.05 -38.30
C VAL A 9 3.60 0.05 -37.47
N ILE A 10 3.75 0.21 -36.16
CA ILE A 10 2.62 0.40 -35.24
C ILE A 10 2.34 1.91 -35.17
N THR A 11 1.21 2.35 -35.70
CA THR A 11 0.82 3.77 -35.75
C THR A 11 0.00 4.20 -34.55
N SER A 12 -0.70 3.29 -33.88
CA SER A 12 -1.45 3.56 -32.65
C SER A 12 -1.55 2.31 -31.80
N LEU A 13 -1.69 2.49 -30.51
CA LEU A 13 -1.93 1.43 -29.54
C LEU A 13 -3.02 1.91 -28.57
N ASP A 14 -4.19 1.30 -28.63
CA ASP A 14 -5.30 1.61 -27.77
C ASP A 14 -5.43 0.56 -26.67
N PHE A 15 -5.37 1.03 -25.40
CA PHE A 15 -5.59 0.17 -24.24
C PHE A 15 -7.02 0.37 -23.72
N ASN A 16 -7.79 -0.71 -23.70
CA ASN A 16 -9.12 -0.71 -23.11
C ASN A 16 -9.15 -1.70 -21.94
N GLY A 17 -9.04 -1.19 -20.73
CA GLY A 17 -9.02 -1.96 -19.49
C GLY A 17 -8.57 -1.14 -18.29
N PRO A 18 -8.59 -1.71 -17.11
CA PRO A 18 -8.89 -3.11 -16.81
C PRO A 18 -10.38 -3.46 -16.88
N HIS A 19 -10.72 -4.65 -17.36
CA HIS A 19 -12.07 -5.19 -17.31
C HIS A 19 -12.25 -6.08 -16.08
N TYR A 20 -13.33 -5.85 -15.35
CA TYR A 20 -13.68 -6.64 -14.16
C TYR A 20 -15.06 -7.26 -14.36
N ASP A 21 -15.20 -8.55 -14.07
CA ASP A 21 -16.48 -9.26 -14.12
C ASP A 21 -17.47 -8.74 -13.08
N GLN A 22 -16.95 -8.25 -11.95
CA GLN A 22 -17.72 -7.63 -10.86
C GLN A 22 -17.04 -6.36 -10.37
N TRP A 23 -17.84 -5.32 -10.15
CA TRP A 23 -17.41 -4.06 -9.56
C TRP A 23 -18.08 -3.83 -8.18
N PRO A 24 -17.35 -3.45 -7.14
CA PRO A 24 -15.89 -3.31 -7.05
C PRO A 24 -15.18 -4.67 -6.96
N PRO A 25 -13.96 -4.81 -7.49
CA PRO A 25 -13.21 -6.05 -7.43
C PRO A 25 -12.77 -6.41 -6.01
N SER A 26 -12.50 -7.70 -5.76
CA SER A 26 -12.19 -8.20 -4.40
C SER A 26 -10.99 -7.53 -3.74
N HIS A 27 -9.96 -7.17 -4.50
CA HIS A 27 -8.81 -6.45 -3.94
C HIS A 27 -9.16 -5.01 -3.50
N HIS A 28 -10.13 -4.37 -4.13
CA HIS A 28 -10.65 -3.07 -3.69
C HIS A 28 -11.41 -3.21 -2.37
N THR A 29 -12.30 -4.20 -2.26
CA THR A 29 -13.09 -4.43 -1.03
C THR A 29 -12.26 -4.92 0.16
N GLN A 30 -11.09 -5.50 -0.08
CA GLN A 30 -10.13 -5.85 0.97
C GLN A 30 -9.47 -4.61 1.62
N ILE A 31 -9.33 -3.52 0.87
CA ILE A 31 -8.76 -2.26 1.37
C ILE A 31 -9.86 -1.34 1.86
N LEU A 32 -10.91 -1.16 1.05
CA LEU A 32 -12.08 -0.35 1.35
C LEU A 32 -13.31 -1.28 1.48
N PRO A 33 -13.64 -1.74 2.68
CA PRO A 33 -14.82 -2.61 2.90
C PRO A 33 -16.11 -1.95 2.39
N PRO A 34 -17.09 -2.74 1.96
CA PRO A 34 -18.39 -2.22 1.53
C PRO A 34 -19.01 -1.36 2.61
N ARG A 35 -19.61 -0.25 2.21
CA ARG A 35 -20.25 0.71 3.10
C ARG A 35 -21.56 1.22 2.49
N ASP A 36 -22.42 1.74 3.32
CA ASP A 36 -23.62 2.43 2.87
C ASP A 36 -23.24 3.78 2.22
N SER A 37 -23.87 4.10 1.11
CA SER A 37 -23.61 5.33 0.35
C SER A 37 -24.04 6.62 1.09
N GLU A 38 -24.99 6.49 2.02
CA GLU A 38 -25.60 7.61 2.76
C GLU A 38 -25.13 7.71 4.22
N MET A 39 -23.84 7.44 4.48
CA MET A 39 -23.29 7.57 5.83
C MET A 39 -23.17 9.05 6.22
N ALA A 40 -23.58 9.36 7.47
CA ALA A 40 -23.32 10.67 8.08
C ALA A 40 -21.81 10.94 8.21
N ASP A 41 -21.39 12.20 8.23
CA ASP A 41 -19.96 12.59 8.28
C ASP A 41 -19.21 11.98 9.47
N SER A 42 -19.85 11.88 10.63
CA SER A 42 -19.26 11.21 11.80
C SER A 42 -19.02 9.72 11.58
N GLN A 43 -19.92 9.04 10.88
CA GLN A 43 -19.78 7.63 10.52
C GLN A 43 -18.71 7.43 9.45
N GLN A 44 -18.63 8.34 8.46
CA GLN A 44 -17.57 8.33 7.45
C GLN A 44 -16.20 8.48 8.09
N ARG A 45 -16.06 9.36 9.08
CA ARG A 45 -14.82 9.56 9.80
C ARG A 45 -14.43 8.35 10.63
N GLN A 46 -15.39 7.69 11.29
CA GLN A 46 -15.12 6.44 12.01
C GLN A 46 -14.71 5.32 11.07
N TYR A 47 -15.43 5.14 9.97
CA TYR A 47 -15.06 4.21 8.90
C TYR A 47 -13.64 4.46 8.39
N ALA A 48 -13.29 5.72 8.10
CA ALA A 48 -11.95 6.08 7.67
C ALA A 48 -10.89 5.71 8.73
N ALA A 49 -11.18 5.93 10.03
CA ALA A 49 -10.28 5.57 11.11
C ALA A 49 -9.99 4.07 11.15
N ASP A 50 -11.01 3.24 10.99
CA ASP A 50 -10.89 1.78 11.04
C ASP A 50 -10.12 1.25 9.83
N VAL A 51 -10.40 1.79 8.63
CA VAL A 51 -9.68 1.45 7.40
C VAL A 51 -8.21 1.86 7.51
N ILE A 52 -7.93 3.09 7.93
CA ILE A 52 -6.56 3.62 8.10
C ILE A 52 -5.79 2.76 9.11
N ALA A 53 -6.36 2.47 10.28
CA ALA A 53 -5.70 1.66 11.30
C ALA A 53 -5.35 0.25 10.77
N THR A 54 -6.30 -0.39 10.09
CA THR A 54 -6.09 -1.72 9.50
C THR A 54 -5.02 -1.70 8.40
N PHE A 55 -5.08 -0.71 7.52
CA PHE A 55 -4.12 -0.55 6.43
C PHE A 55 -2.71 -0.26 6.96
N MET A 56 -2.58 0.68 7.90
CA MET A 56 -1.29 1.01 8.52
C MET A 56 -0.67 -0.19 9.22
N ALA A 57 -1.45 -0.99 9.96
CA ALA A 57 -0.94 -2.17 10.64
C ALA A 57 -0.35 -3.20 9.66
N ARG A 58 -0.99 -3.37 8.49
CA ARG A 58 -0.48 -4.24 7.42
C ARG A 58 0.74 -3.63 6.73
N ALA A 59 0.68 -2.33 6.40
CA ALA A 59 1.75 -1.63 5.69
C ALA A 59 3.04 -1.56 6.54
N TYR A 60 2.92 -1.21 7.81
CA TYR A 60 4.07 -1.08 8.72
C TYR A 60 4.50 -2.41 9.34
N ARG A 61 3.73 -3.50 9.11
CA ARG A 61 4.01 -4.85 9.62
C ARG A 61 4.23 -4.91 11.13
N ARG A 62 3.59 -4.01 11.86
CA ARG A 62 3.62 -3.90 13.32
C ARG A 62 2.30 -3.35 13.83
N PRO A 63 1.97 -3.54 15.11
CA PRO A 63 0.89 -2.80 15.74
C PRO A 63 1.13 -1.29 15.59
N VAL A 64 0.06 -0.55 15.31
CA VAL A 64 0.10 0.90 15.14
C VAL A 64 -0.36 1.57 16.42
N ASN A 65 0.32 2.65 16.80
CA ASN A 65 -0.07 3.43 17.97
C ASN A 65 -1.27 4.33 17.62
N GLY A 66 -2.17 4.54 18.58
CA GLY A 66 -3.33 5.43 18.40
C GLY A 66 -2.97 6.86 17.98
N ASP A 67 -1.80 7.36 18.39
CA ASP A 67 -1.34 8.70 18.01
C ASP A 67 -0.89 8.75 16.53
N GLU A 68 -0.32 7.68 16.00
CA GLU A 68 0.00 7.56 14.57
C GLU A 68 -1.28 7.59 13.73
N VAL A 69 -2.32 6.87 14.16
CA VAL A 69 -3.62 6.88 13.48
C VAL A 69 -4.25 8.27 13.51
N LYS A 70 -4.18 8.98 14.65
CA LYS A 70 -4.69 10.36 14.76
C LYS A 70 -3.98 11.33 13.82
N GLN A 71 -2.65 11.19 13.62
CA GLN A 71 -1.91 12.01 12.68
C GLN A 71 -2.42 11.82 11.24
N VAL A 72 -2.65 10.58 10.83
CA VAL A 72 -3.18 10.29 9.50
C VAL A 72 -4.65 10.72 9.37
N LEU A 73 -5.44 10.63 10.45
CA LEU A 73 -6.81 11.18 10.49
C LEU A 73 -6.84 12.71 10.34
N THR A 74 -5.85 13.42 10.86
CA THR A 74 -5.73 14.87 10.63
C THR A 74 -5.50 15.18 9.15
N LEU A 75 -4.73 14.35 8.46
CA LEU A 75 -4.57 14.45 7.01
C LEU A 75 -5.90 14.18 6.29
N TYR A 76 -6.63 13.13 6.71
CA TYR A 76 -7.96 12.82 6.18
C TYR A 76 -8.91 14.01 6.35
N ASP A 77 -9.01 14.60 7.54
CA ASP A 77 -9.88 15.76 7.83
C ASP A 77 -9.53 16.96 6.92
N THR A 78 -8.24 17.14 6.63
CA THR A 78 -7.76 18.23 5.74
C THR A 78 -8.14 17.98 4.27
N LEU A 79 -8.04 16.73 3.82
CA LEU A 79 -8.29 16.36 2.43
C LEU A 79 -9.78 16.17 2.13
N ARG A 80 -10.58 15.78 3.12
CA ARG A 80 -12.02 15.52 2.95
C ARG A 80 -12.79 16.72 2.37
N GLY A 81 -12.37 17.93 2.70
CA GLY A 81 -12.97 19.15 2.13
C GLY A 81 -12.53 19.49 0.70
N ARG A 82 -11.52 18.78 0.16
CA ARG A 82 -10.96 19.04 -1.18
C ARG A 82 -11.51 18.09 -2.23
N HIS A 83 -11.88 16.89 -1.84
CA HIS A 83 -12.34 15.82 -2.75
C HIS A 83 -13.86 15.67 -2.70
N PRO A 84 -14.51 15.44 -3.86
CA PRO A 84 -15.94 15.23 -3.93
C PRO A 84 -16.38 13.89 -3.33
N SER A 85 -15.50 12.86 -3.40
CA SER A 85 -15.82 11.52 -2.91
C SER A 85 -14.93 11.08 -1.74
N LEU A 86 -15.48 10.18 -0.92
CA LEU A 86 -14.71 9.55 0.16
C LEU A 86 -13.60 8.66 -0.40
N GLU A 87 -13.84 7.97 -1.52
CA GLU A 87 -12.87 7.10 -2.17
C GLU A 87 -11.63 7.88 -2.59
N GLU A 88 -11.79 9.03 -3.24
CA GLU A 88 -10.66 9.88 -3.64
C GLU A 88 -9.87 10.38 -2.43
N THR A 89 -10.59 10.80 -1.38
CA THR A 89 -9.95 11.19 -0.12
C THR A 89 -9.13 10.05 0.45
N MET A 90 -9.70 8.84 0.52
CA MET A 90 -9.01 7.66 1.04
C MET A 90 -7.82 7.25 0.18
N GLN A 91 -7.91 7.33 -1.14
CA GLN A 91 -6.77 7.06 -2.03
C GLN A 91 -5.58 7.95 -1.70
N GLU A 92 -5.79 9.25 -1.54
CA GLU A 92 -4.72 10.19 -1.23
C GLU A 92 -4.15 9.96 0.19
N VAL A 93 -5.01 9.70 1.17
CA VAL A 93 -4.60 9.38 2.55
C VAL A 93 -3.76 8.10 2.59
N LEU A 94 -4.21 7.04 1.92
CA LEU A 94 -3.49 5.77 1.88
C LEU A 94 -2.17 5.89 1.10
N ALA A 95 -2.12 6.69 0.03
CA ALA A 95 -0.87 7.03 -0.64
C ALA A 95 0.09 7.74 0.32
N GLY A 96 -0.41 8.66 1.16
CA GLY A 96 0.37 9.29 2.22
C GLY A 96 0.99 8.30 3.21
N VAL A 97 0.26 7.24 3.58
CA VAL A 97 0.79 6.15 4.42
C VAL A 97 1.93 5.41 3.72
N LEU A 98 1.80 5.13 2.40
CA LEU A 98 2.81 4.39 1.64
C LEU A 98 4.10 5.19 1.37
N ILE A 99 4.04 6.52 1.37
CA ILE A 99 5.25 7.36 1.27
C ILE A 99 5.87 7.69 2.62
N SER A 100 5.27 7.25 3.73
CA SER A 100 5.78 7.50 5.06
C SER A 100 7.10 6.77 5.32
N PRO A 101 8.02 7.35 6.13
CA PRO A 101 9.25 6.67 6.52
C PRO A 101 9.02 5.32 7.21
N SER A 102 7.91 5.17 7.94
CA SER A 102 7.54 3.93 8.62
C SER A 102 7.22 2.78 7.67
N PHE A 103 6.83 3.08 6.43
CA PHE A 103 6.61 2.09 5.38
C PHE A 103 7.88 1.87 4.53
N LEU A 104 8.55 2.97 4.13
CA LEU A 104 9.70 2.92 3.21
C LEU A 104 10.96 2.36 3.86
N TYR A 105 11.12 2.57 5.16
CA TYR A 105 12.34 2.17 5.88
C TYR A 105 12.00 1.16 6.98
N LEU A 106 12.91 0.25 7.22
CA LEU A 106 12.88 -0.59 8.40
C LEU A 106 13.36 0.26 9.61
N ALA A 107 12.42 1.03 10.18
CA ALA A 107 12.72 1.92 11.29
C ALA A 107 12.97 1.10 12.55
N GLU A 108 14.20 1.12 13.02
CA GLU A 108 14.52 0.59 14.35
C GLU A 108 14.15 1.65 15.41
N PRO A 109 13.46 1.26 16.50
CA PRO A 109 13.26 2.18 17.60
C PRO A 109 14.63 2.65 18.11
N ARG A 110 14.84 3.97 18.09
CA ARG A 110 16.07 4.57 18.62
C ARG A 110 16.11 4.35 20.13
N THR A 111 16.77 3.31 20.55
CA THR A 111 17.07 3.14 21.97
C THR A 111 18.30 3.96 22.29
N SER A 112 18.17 4.88 23.24
CA SER A 112 19.28 5.72 23.75
C SER A 112 20.38 4.91 24.44
N SER A 113 20.19 3.61 24.57
CA SER A 113 21.14 2.69 25.22
C SER A 113 22.09 2.08 24.19
N ARG A 114 23.40 2.21 24.41
CA ARG A 114 24.45 1.52 23.65
C ARG A 114 24.46 -0.01 23.84
N LYS A 115 23.58 -0.56 24.66
CA LYS A 115 23.48 -2.01 24.90
C LYS A 115 22.65 -2.67 23.82
N ARG A 116 23.12 -3.86 23.37
CA ARG A 116 22.35 -4.71 22.48
C ARG A 116 21.02 -5.08 23.13
N GLN A 117 19.92 -4.78 22.46
CA GLN A 117 18.59 -5.17 22.91
C GLN A 117 18.04 -6.27 21.99
N PRO A 118 17.26 -7.20 22.52
CA PRO A 118 16.59 -8.21 21.69
C PRO A 118 15.55 -7.51 20.80
N LEU A 119 15.44 -7.98 19.56
CA LEU A 119 14.40 -7.52 18.63
C LEU A 119 13.01 -7.96 19.12
N SER A 120 12.01 -7.15 18.88
CA SER A 120 10.63 -7.57 19.07
C SER A 120 10.25 -8.68 18.08
N SER A 121 9.21 -9.46 18.41
CA SER A 121 8.72 -10.52 17.52
C SER A 121 8.33 -10.00 16.13
N HIS A 122 7.76 -8.81 16.05
CA HIS A 122 7.37 -8.17 14.78
C HIS A 122 8.59 -7.74 13.95
N GLU A 123 9.61 -7.17 14.60
CA GLU A 123 10.86 -6.78 13.92
C GLU A 123 11.61 -8.01 13.41
N LEU A 124 11.68 -9.07 14.21
CA LEU A 124 12.30 -10.31 13.81
C LEU A 124 11.57 -10.95 12.62
N ALA A 125 10.24 -11.03 12.67
CA ALA A 125 9.41 -11.55 11.59
C ALA A 125 9.56 -10.72 10.29
N SER A 126 9.59 -9.40 10.41
CA SER A 126 9.80 -8.51 9.26
C SER A 126 11.17 -8.73 8.63
N ARG A 127 12.24 -8.76 9.43
CA ARG A 127 13.60 -9.00 8.92
C ARG A 127 13.72 -10.38 8.26
N LEU A 128 13.13 -11.41 8.88
CA LEU A 128 13.14 -12.76 8.32
C LEU A 128 12.39 -12.81 6.98
N SER A 129 11.23 -12.16 6.89
CA SER A 129 10.45 -12.13 5.66
C SER A 129 11.21 -11.45 4.51
N TYR A 130 11.89 -10.34 4.77
CA TYR A 130 12.74 -9.68 3.78
C TYR A 130 13.90 -10.54 3.34
N PHE A 131 14.57 -11.18 4.30
CA PHE A 131 15.68 -12.07 4.00
C PHE A 131 15.24 -13.26 3.12
N LEU A 132 14.14 -13.92 3.47
CA LEU A 132 13.61 -15.06 2.72
C LEU A 132 13.07 -14.64 1.35
N TRP A 133 12.37 -13.49 1.28
CA TRP A 133 11.82 -12.97 0.03
C TRP A 133 12.92 -12.62 -0.98
N LEU A 134 13.97 -11.94 -0.54
CA LEU A 134 15.13 -11.63 -1.39
C LEU A 134 15.83 -12.91 -1.86
N SER A 135 15.96 -13.91 -0.99
CA SER A 135 16.51 -15.22 -1.35
C SER A 135 15.66 -15.94 -2.40
N LEU A 136 14.31 -15.89 -2.28
CA LEU A 136 13.40 -16.52 -3.25
C LEU A 136 13.43 -15.82 -4.61
N ILE A 137 13.59 -14.50 -4.67
CA ILE A 137 13.73 -13.77 -5.94
C ILE A 137 15.00 -14.22 -6.67
N HIS A 138 16.12 -14.36 -5.98
CA HIS A 138 17.36 -14.85 -6.57
C HIS A 138 17.29 -16.30 -7.04
N ILE A 139 16.50 -17.15 -6.39
CA ILE A 139 16.30 -18.55 -6.78
C ILE A 139 15.37 -18.67 -7.99
N SER A 140 14.39 -17.77 -8.13
CA SER A 140 13.40 -17.81 -9.20
C SER A 140 13.82 -17.01 -10.44
N GLU A 141 14.90 -16.24 -10.39
CA GLU A 141 15.42 -15.54 -11.55
C GLU A 141 16.06 -16.56 -12.49
N PRO A 142 15.47 -16.82 -13.68
CA PRO A 142 16.12 -17.73 -14.64
C PRO A 142 17.45 -17.10 -15.00
N THR A 143 18.54 -17.86 -14.77
CA THR A 143 19.88 -17.48 -15.22
C THR A 143 19.80 -17.03 -16.68
N ARG A 144 19.91 -15.72 -16.93
CA ARG A 144 20.01 -15.19 -18.29
C ARG A 144 21.28 -15.80 -18.89
N PRO A 145 21.19 -16.55 -19.98
CA PRO A 145 22.40 -16.93 -20.70
C PRO A 145 23.08 -15.65 -21.19
N TYR A 146 24.35 -15.49 -20.91
CA TYR A 146 25.20 -14.43 -21.43
C TYR A 146 25.34 -14.57 -22.95
#